data_823aa9751d592e920d97c57eea51f007
#
_entry.id   823aa9751d592e920d97c57eea51f007
#
_cell.length_a   1.000
_cell.length_b   1.000
_cell.length_c   1.000
_cell.angle_alpha   90.00
_cell.angle_beta   90.00
_cell.angle_gamma   90.00
#
_symmetry.space_group_name_H-M   'P 1'
#
loop_
_entity.id
_entity.type
_entity.pdbx_description
1 polymer ?
#
loop_
_entity_poly.entity_id
_entity_poly.type
_entity_poly.pdbx_seq_one_letter_code
_entity_poly.pdbx_strand_id
1 'polypeptide(L)'
;MSNTFPATPESSDEADLSDRQQREVEYHRGRAAAHAHLATERVNFSAVTSPRYRWWNAYWVILRKAKNLGLAGKNVLVVGCGFGDDAIQLAYLGASISAVDISSESVAIARQRADASAAVVDFEVSPAENLPYADETFDLVYLPDVVHHLDISAAMREVRRVLKPGGVVLGNEPYTHSWLQTIRQSRLVRESIYPRMVKRIYGTEKPYITADERKLDQRDLQQIGNALQLTDKQYFLLFSGRLATSTFQAIVDRLILMIPFIGYFLGGRVVFYARRGS
;
A
#
# COMPACT_ATOMS: atom_id res chain seq x y z
N MET A 1 -28.71 12.31 -14.07
CA MET A 1 -29.28 11.75 -12.83
C MET A 1 -28.14 11.70 -11.83
N SER A 2 -28.17 12.56 -10.81
CA SER A 2 -27.14 12.65 -9.79
C SER A 2 -27.30 11.45 -8.84
N ASN A 3 -26.34 10.51 -8.89
CA ASN A 3 -26.22 9.45 -7.90
C ASN A 3 -25.63 10.06 -6.62
N THR A 4 -26.52 10.59 -5.78
CA THR A 4 -26.17 10.88 -4.39
C THR A 4 -26.24 9.56 -3.62
N PHE A 5 -25.09 9.09 -3.12
CA PHE A 5 -25.06 8.02 -2.13
C PHE A 5 -25.91 8.44 -0.94
N PRO A 6 -26.76 7.57 -0.36
CA PRO A 6 -27.40 7.86 0.90
C PRO A 6 -26.30 8.07 1.95
N ALA A 7 -26.44 9.14 2.73
CA ALA A 7 -25.57 9.37 3.88
C ALA A 7 -25.66 8.15 4.81
N THR A 8 -24.57 7.41 4.94
CA THR A 8 -24.41 6.39 5.97
C THR A 8 -24.51 7.07 7.32
N PRO A 9 -25.18 6.49 8.33
CA PRO A 9 -25.17 7.05 9.67
C PRO A 9 -23.72 7.16 10.15
N GLU A 10 -23.33 8.32 10.68
CA GLU A 10 -22.07 8.52 11.37
C GLU A 10 -21.92 7.41 12.39
N SER A 11 -20.97 6.49 12.15
CA SER A 11 -20.72 5.41 13.10
C SER A 11 -20.08 6.01 14.35
N SER A 12 -20.45 5.53 15.52
CA SER A 12 -19.87 5.92 16.82
C SER A 12 -18.34 5.82 16.87
N ASP A 13 -17.74 5.20 15.88
CA ASP A 13 -16.31 4.90 15.78
C ASP A 13 -15.49 6.06 15.17
N GLU A 14 -16.10 6.99 14.43
CA GLU A 14 -15.38 8.19 13.90
C GLU A 14 -14.98 9.18 15.02
N ALA A 15 -15.66 9.17 16.16
CA ALA A 15 -15.38 10.07 17.29
C ALA A 15 -14.07 9.76 18.03
N ASP A 16 -13.47 8.59 17.83
CA ASP A 16 -12.27 8.12 18.55
C ASP A 16 -10.99 8.16 17.66
N LEU A 17 -11.10 8.71 16.45
CA LEU A 17 -9.97 8.83 15.53
C LEU A 17 -9.10 10.03 15.89
N SER A 18 -7.78 9.86 15.81
CA SER A 18 -6.81 10.96 15.93
C SER A 18 -6.98 11.98 14.79
N ASP A 19 -6.54 13.23 15.01
CA ASP A 19 -6.59 14.29 13.98
C ASP A 19 -5.96 13.87 12.64
N ARG A 20 -4.91 13.04 12.67
CA ARG A 20 -4.28 12.49 11.48
C ARG A 20 -5.23 11.54 10.75
N GLN A 21 -5.82 10.59 11.47
CA GLN A 21 -6.76 9.62 10.91
C GLN A 21 -8.01 10.29 10.35
N GLN A 22 -8.52 11.34 10.99
CA GLN A 22 -9.64 12.14 10.47
C GLN A 22 -9.30 12.81 9.12
N ARG A 23 -8.09 13.37 8.98
CA ARG A 23 -7.63 13.92 7.69
C ARG A 23 -7.49 12.86 6.61
N GLU A 24 -7.04 11.65 6.96
CA GLU A 24 -6.97 10.53 6.01
C GLU A 24 -8.36 10.08 5.56
N VAL A 25 -9.32 9.96 6.49
CA VAL A 25 -10.72 9.64 6.15
C VAL A 25 -11.28 10.67 5.16
N GLU A 26 -11.13 11.97 5.45
CA GLU A 26 -11.65 13.02 4.56
C GLU A 26 -10.99 13.00 3.17
N TYR A 27 -9.69 12.76 3.11
CA TYR A 27 -8.98 12.58 1.84
C TYR A 27 -9.53 11.38 1.05
N HIS A 28 -9.64 10.22 1.69
CA HIS A 28 -10.14 9.02 1.04
C HIS A 28 -11.61 9.10 0.64
N ARG A 29 -12.44 9.85 1.38
CA ARG A 29 -13.81 10.20 1.01
C ARG A 29 -13.86 10.95 -0.32
N GLY A 30 -13.06 12.01 -0.47
CA GLY A 30 -12.95 12.75 -1.73
C GLY A 30 -12.43 11.87 -2.89
N ARG A 31 -11.45 11.01 -2.61
CA ARG A 31 -10.91 10.06 -3.60
C ARG A 31 -11.96 9.03 -4.02
N ALA A 32 -12.72 8.48 -3.08
CA ALA A 32 -13.79 7.51 -3.37
C ALA A 32 -14.88 8.12 -4.24
N ALA A 33 -15.29 9.37 -3.95
CA ALA A 33 -16.25 10.09 -4.79
C ALA A 33 -15.77 10.26 -6.24
N ALA A 34 -14.49 10.64 -6.42
CA ALA A 34 -13.89 10.76 -7.75
C ALA A 34 -13.77 9.43 -8.51
N HIS A 35 -13.74 8.30 -7.81
CA HIS A 35 -13.55 6.96 -8.37
C HIS A 35 -14.79 6.05 -8.22
N ALA A 36 -15.95 6.61 -7.93
CA ALA A 36 -17.19 5.84 -7.75
C ALA A 36 -17.55 4.93 -8.96
N HIS A 37 -17.12 5.30 -10.17
CA HIS A 37 -17.29 4.48 -11.37
C HIS A 37 -16.58 3.11 -11.29
N LEU A 38 -15.54 2.98 -10.49
CA LEU A 38 -14.83 1.71 -10.31
C LEU A 38 -15.68 0.64 -9.63
N ALA A 39 -16.74 1.01 -8.90
CA ALA A 39 -17.59 0.09 -8.16
C ALA A 39 -18.14 -1.06 -9.00
N THR A 40 -18.40 -0.83 -10.29
CA THR A 40 -18.90 -1.85 -11.24
C THR A 40 -17.79 -2.52 -12.05
N GLU A 41 -16.53 -2.09 -11.89
CA GLU A 41 -15.42 -2.62 -12.64
C GLU A 41 -14.84 -3.88 -12.00
N ARG A 42 -14.63 -4.90 -12.82
CA ARG A 42 -13.91 -6.11 -12.38
C ARG A 42 -12.44 -5.83 -12.19
N VAL A 43 -11.83 -6.49 -11.21
CA VAL A 43 -10.39 -6.42 -10.97
C VAL A 43 -9.63 -7.16 -12.07
N ASN A 44 -8.49 -6.60 -12.46
CA ASN A 44 -7.60 -7.21 -13.44
C ASN A 44 -6.67 -8.22 -12.76
N PHE A 45 -6.83 -9.49 -13.07
CA PHE A 45 -6.03 -10.58 -12.50
C PHE A 45 -4.69 -10.85 -13.19
N SER A 46 -4.28 -10.03 -14.17
CA SER A 46 -3.06 -10.30 -14.96
C SER A 46 -1.80 -10.45 -14.11
N ALA A 47 -1.69 -9.77 -12.99
CA ALA A 47 -0.53 -9.86 -12.11
C ALA A 47 -0.37 -11.25 -11.46
N VAL A 48 -1.47 -11.96 -11.21
CA VAL A 48 -1.49 -13.28 -10.60
C VAL A 48 -1.68 -14.42 -11.60
N THR A 49 -2.27 -14.17 -12.78
CA THR A 49 -2.57 -15.18 -13.79
C THR A 49 -1.57 -15.25 -14.94
N SER A 50 -0.96 -14.11 -15.33
CA SER A 50 -0.06 -14.06 -16.49
C SER A 50 1.18 -14.95 -16.29
N PRO A 51 1.57 -15.74 -17.31
CA PRO A 51 2.87 -16.42 -17.32
C PRO A 51 4.04 -15.42 -17.44
N ARG A 52 3.79 -14.24 -18.01
CA ARG A 52 4.80 -13.18 -18.17
C ARG A 52 4.92 -12.40 -16.86
N TYR A 53 5.95 -12.68 -16.10
CA TYR A 53 6.24 -12.00 -14.83
C TYR A 53 6.97 -10.66 -15.06
N ARG A 54 6.38 -9.56 -14.60
CA ARG A 54 6.98 -8.21 -14.68
C ARG A 54 7.84 -7.94 -13.45
N TRP A 55 8.99 -8.56 -13.38
CA TRP A 55 9.93 -8.50 -12.25
C TRP A 55 10.51 -7.09 -11.98
N TRP A 56 10.33 -6.16 -12.90
CA TRP A 56 10.70 -4.75 -12.76
C TRP A 56 9.60 -3.89 -12.13
N ASN A 57 8.42 -4.42 -11.89
CA ASN A 57 7.27 -3.72 -11.34
C ASN A 57 6.99 -4.19 -9.91
N ALA A 58 7.04 -3.26 -8.92
CA ALA A 58 6.89 -3.57 -7.51
C ALA A 58 5.57 -4.26 -7.17
N TYR A 59 4.46 -3.83 -7.79
CA TYR A 59 3.13 -4.44 -7.56
C TYR A 59 3.06 -5.89 -8.08
N TRP A 60 3.70 -6.19 -9.20
CA TRP A 60 3.80 -7.56 -9.69
C TRP A 60 4.70 -8.41 -8.81
N VAL A 61 5.77 -7.81 -8.28
CA VAL A 61 6.74 -8.52 -7.42
C VAL A 61 6.11 -8.92 -6.11
N ILE A 62 5.38 -8.03 -5.43
CA ILE A 62 4.75 -8.34 -4.15
C ILE A 62 3.65 -9.40 -4.31
N LEU A 63 2.78 -9.29 -5.33
CA LEU A 63 1.76 -10.29 -5.63
C LEU A 63 2.36 -11.66 -6.01
N ARG A 64 3.47 -11.68 -6.76
CA ARG A 64 4.19 -12.92 -7.06
C ARG A 64 4.81 -13.53 -5.79
N LYS A 65 5.35 -12.71 -4.88
CA LYS A 65 5.84 -13.19 -3.57
C LYS A 65 4.69 -13.82 -2.78
N ALA A 66 3.53 -13.17 -2.70
CA ALA A 66 2.34 -13.72 -2.06
C ALA A 66 1.92 -15.06 -2.70
N LYS A 67 1.81 -15.12 -4.02
CA LYS A 67 1.50 -16.35 -4.75
C LYS A 67 2.46 -17.49 -4.44
N ASN A 68 3.75 -17.21 -4.36
CA ASN A 68 4.80 -18.21 -4.08
C ASN A 68 4.76 -18.75 -2.64
N LEU A 69 4.06 -18.07 -1.72
CA LEU A 69 3.82 -18.59 -0.35
C LEU A 69 2.76 -19.69 -0.31
N GLY A 70 2.05 -19.95 -1.43
CA GLY A 70 0.99 -20.95 -1.46
C GLY A 70 -0.17 -20.56 -0.55
N LEU A 71 -1.04 -19.65 -0.99
CA LEU A 71 -2.06 -19.03 -0.16
C LEU A 71 -3.34 -19.86 0.01
N ALA A 72 -3.51 -20.96 -0.72
CA ALA A 72 -4.70 -21.79 -0.62
C ALA A 72 -4.94 -22.25 0.83
N GLY A 73 -6.12 -21.91 1.37
CA GLY A 73 -6.53 -22.23 2.74
C GLY A 73 -5.83 -21.42 3.84
N LYS A 74 -5.05 -20.40 3.51
CA LYS A 74 -4.44 -19.50 4.48
C LYS A 74 -5.34 -18.30 4.79
N ASN A 75 -5.27 -17.82 6.04
CA ASN A 75 -5.91 -16.60 6.46
C ASN A 75 -4.98 -15.42 6.15
N VAL A 76 -5.46 -14.47 5.36
CA VAL A 76 -4.69 -13.30 4.93
C VAL A 76 -5.43 -12.04 5.31
N LEU A 77 -4.73 -11.10 5.94
CA LEU A 77 -5.23 -9.76 6.22
C LEU A 77 -4.60 -8.77 5.23
N VAL A 78 -5.44 -7.98 4.56
CA VAL A 78 -5.01 -6.81 3.77
C VAL A 78 -5.32 -5.55 4.56
N VAL A 79 -4.31 -4.77 4.92
CA VAL A 79 -4.46 -3.51 5.66
C VAL A 79 -4.28 -2.34 4.70
N GLY A 80 -5.23 -1.40 4.71
CA GLY A 80 -5.30 -0.31 3.73
C GLY A 80 -5.74 -0.85 2.37
N CYS A 81 -6.87 -1.56 2.33
CA CYS A 81 -7.31 -2.25 1.11
C CYS A 81 -7.81 -1.31 0.01
N GLY A 82 -8.08 -0.04 0.32
CA GLY A 82 -8.59 0.94 -0.64
C GLY A 82 -9.82 0.41 -1.38
N PHE A 83 -9.75 0.37 -2.71
CA PHE A 83 -10.83 -0.12 -3.57
C PHE A 83 -10.78 -1.64 -3.82
N GLY A 84 -10.02 -2.40 -3.04
CA GLY A 84 -10.06 -3.86 -2.98
C GLY A 84 -9.21 -4.60 -4.01
N ASP A 85 -8.41 -3.92 -4.84
CA ASP A 85 -7.66 -4.58 -5.94
C ASP A 85 -6.78 -5.75 -5.46
N ASP A 86 -5.96 -5.52 -4.44
CA ASP A 86 -5.05 -6.56 -3.92
C ASP A 86 -5.80 -7.65 -3.15
N ALA A 87 -6.80 -7.27 -2.34
CA ALA A 87 -7.61 -8.22 -1.58
C ALA A 87 -8.33 -9.22 -2.51
N ILE A 88 -8.93 -8.72 -3.58
CA ILE A 88 -9.63 -9.53 -4.59
C ILE A 88 -8.64 -10.44 -5.36
N GLN A 89 -7.44 -9.92 -5.71
CA GLN A 89 -6.41 -10.73 -6.37
C GLN A 89 -5.87 -11.85 -5.45
N LEU A 90 -5.72 -11.59 -4.15
CA LEU A 90 -5.29 -12.58 -3.18
C LEU A 90 -6.37 -13.64 -2.92
N ALA A 91 -7.66 -13.25 -2.90
CA ALA A 91 -8.78 -14.20 -2.83
C ALA A 91 -8.77 -15.16 -4.04
N TYR A 92 -8.48 -14.67 -5.24
CA TYR A 92 -8.31 -15.50 -6.44
C TYR A 92 -7.22 -16.57 -6.29
N LEU A 93 -6.22 -16.36 -5.42
CA LEU A 93 -5.17 -17.34 -5.12
C LEU A 93 -5.61 -18.39 -4.08
N GLY A 94 -6.88 -18.40 -3.67
CA GLY A 94 -7.47 -19.38 -2.76
C GLY A 94 -7.28 -19.12 -1.27
N ALA A 95 -6.93 -17.87 -0.90
CA ALA A 95 -6.86 -17.45 0.50
C ALA A 95 -8.24 -17.07 1.05
N SER A 96 -8.43 -17.24 2.37
CA SER A 96 -9.48 -16.58 3.12
C SER A 96 -9.03 -15.16 3.43
N ILE A 97 -9.71 -14.16 2.87
CA ILE A 97 -9.28 -12.76 2.96
C ILE A 97 -10.18 -11.99 3.91
N SER A 98 -9.54 -11.36 4.91
CA SER A 98 -10.06 -10.20 5.62
C SER A 98 -9.32 -8.95 5.14
N ALA A 99 -10.03 -7.84 4.99
CA ALA A 99 -9.45 -6.60 4.48
C ALA A 99 -9.99 -5.38 5.22
N VAL A 100 -9.11 -4.49 5.65
CA VAL A 100 -9.49 -3.28 6.37
C VAL A 100 -9.05 -2.02 5.64
N ASP A 101 -9.86 -0.97 5.77
CA ASP A 101 -9.51 0.39 5.39
C ASP A 101 -10.18 1.36 6.36
N ILE A 102 -9.58 2.53 6.55
CA ILE A 102 -10.13 3.56 7.45
C ILE A 102 -11.34 4.29 6.82
N SER A 103 -11.48 4.26 5.49
CA SER A 103 -12.55 4.92 4.74
C SER A 103 -13.70 3.95 4.45
N SER A 104 -14.86 4.25 5.02
CA SER A 104 -16.11 3.53 4.75
C SER A 104 -16.52 3.57 3.28
N GLU A 105 -16.26 4.69 2.60
CA GLU A 105 -16.56 4.87 1.18
C GLU A 105 -15.64 4.01 0.29
N SER A 106 -14.35 3.90 0.64
CA SER A 106 -13.42 2.99 -0.05
C SER A 106 -13.86 1.54 0.11
N VAL A 107 -14.21 1.13 1.32
CA VAL A 107 -14.72 -0.21 1.64
C VAL A 107 -16.02 -0.50 0.88
N ALA A 108 -16.93 0.46 0.77
CA ALA A 108 -18.17 0.29 0.00
C ALA A 108 -17.91 0.02 -1.48
N ILE A 109 -16.94 0.72 -2.10
CA ILE A 109 -16.49 0.44 -3.47
C ILE A 109 -15.84 -0.93 -3.56
N ALA A 110 -14.97 -1.29 -2.60
CA ALA A 110 -14.28 -2.57 -2.58
C ALA A 110 -15.24 -3.77 -2.54
N ARG A 111 -16.31 -3.68 -1.73
CA ARG A 111 -17.36 -4.71 -1.65
C ARG A 111 -18.06 -4.90 -3.01
N GLN A 112 -18.48 -3.82 -3.66
CA GLN A 112 -19.12 -3.89 -4.97
C GLN A 112 -18.18 -4.48 -6.05
N ARG A 113 -16.91 -4.14 -6.03
CA ARG A 113 -15.90 -4.71 -6.94
C ARG A 113 -15.62 -6.19 -6.67
N ALA A 114 -15.65 -6.61 -5.41
CA ALA A 114 -15.54 -8.02 -5.05
C ALA A 114 -16.74 -8.81 -5.61
N ASP A 115 -17.98 -8.30 -5.46
CA ASP A 115 -19.17 -8.90 -6.05
C ASP A 115 -19.05 -8.97 -7.58
N ALA A 116 -18.67 -7.86 -8.24
CA ALA A 116 -18.47 -7.81 -9.69
C ALA A 116 -17.40 -8.81 -10.18
N SER A 117 -16.41 -9.10 -9.33
CA SER A 117 -15.30 -10.04 -9.62
C SER A 117 -15.59 -11.47 -9.15
N ALA A 118 -16.76 -11.75 -8.55
CA ALA A 118 -17.11 -13.03 -7.92
C ALA A 118 -16.08 -13.48 -6.87
N ALA A 119 -15.51 -12.54 -6.12
CA ALA A 119 -14.53 -12.80 -5.07
C ALA A 119 -15.20 -12.70 -3.68
N VAL A 120 -14.84 -13.62 -2.78
CA VAL A 120 -15.29 -13.59 -1.38
C VAL A 120 -14.18 -12.95 -0.54
N VAL A 121 -14.49 -11.77 0.01
CA VAL A 121 -13.58 -11.00 0.87
C VAL A 121 -14.40 -10.41 2.02
N ASP A 122 -13.91 -10.57 3.24
CA ASP A 122 -14.48 -9.95 4.43
C ASP A 122 -13.88 -8.55 4.62
N PHE A 123 -14.68 -7.51 4.34
CA PHE A 123 -14.24 -6.12 4.44
C PHE A 123 -14.75 -5.49 5.73
N GLU A 124 -13.87 -4.78 6.44
CA GLU A 124 -14.18 -4.06 7.68
C GLU A 124 -13.66 -2.62 7.60
N VAL A 125 -14.36 -1.69 8.26
CA VAL A 125 -13.87 -0.30 8.40
C VAL A 125 -13.13 -0.20 9.72
N SER A 126 -11.81 -0.02 9.66
CA SER A 126 -10.99 0.02 10.88
C SER A 126 -9.64 0.69 10.62
N PRO A 127 -9.11 1.45 11.59
CA PRO A 127 -7.75 1.93 11.55
C PRO A 127 -6.76 0.78 11.77
N ALA A 128 -5.61 0.84 11.11
CA ALA A 128 -4.55 -0.17 11.21
C ALA A 128 -3.90 -0.25 12.60
N GLU A 129 -4.04 0.81 13.39
CA GLU A 129 -3.54 0.92 14.76
C GLU A 129 -4.43 0.25 15.81
N ASN A 130 -5.63 -0.22 15.41
CA ASN A 130 -6.58 -0.94 16.26
C ASN A 130 -7.37 -1.95 15.41
N LEU A 131 -6.78 -3.11 15.14
CA LEU A 131 -7.37 -4.13 14.27
C LEU A 131 -8.44 -4.95 15.01
N PRO A 132 -9.65 -5.12 14.44
CA PRO A 132 -10.79 -5.81 15.09
C PRO A 132 -10.68 -7.34 15.02
N TYR A 133 -9.47 -7.88 15.15
CA TYR A 133 -9.21 -9.32 15.04
C TYR A 133 -8.51 -9.86 16.30
N ALA A 134 -8.74 -11.12 16.58
CA ALA A 134 -8.07 -11.82 17.66
C ALA A 134 -6.56 -11.99 17.38
N ASP A 135 -5.80 -12.22 18.44
CA ASP A 135 -4.38 -12.55 18.35
C ASP A 135 -4.18 -13.81 17.50
N GLU A 136 -3.06 -13.86 16.77
CA GLU A 136 -2.60 -15.05 16.06
C GLU A 136 -3.60 -15.63 15.05
N THR A 137 -4.36 -14.74 14.38
CA THR A 137 -5.40 -15.12 13.42
C THR A 137 -4.85 -15.38 12.01
N PHE A 138 -3.86 -14.57 11.58
CA PHE A 138 -3.45 -14.52 10.18
C PHE A 138 -2.09 -15.20 9.91
N ASP A 139 -2.01 -15.89 8.77
CA ASP A 139 -0.78 -16.47 8.25
C ASP A 139 0.07 -15.43 7.49
N LEU A 140 -0.62 -14.43 6.89
CA LEU A 140 -0.01 -13.33 6.13
C LEU A 140 -0.76 -12.02 6.42
N VAL A 141 -0.01 -10.94 6.65
CA VAL A 141 -0.50 -9.57 6.57
C VAL A 141 0.13 -8.88 5.35
N TYR A 142 -0.71 -8.28 4.52
CA TYR A 142 -0.34 -7.63 3.27
C TYR A 142 -0.60 -6.12 3.38
N LEU A 143 0.44 -5.32 3.13
CA LEU A 143 0.47 -3.87 3.35
C LEU A 143 0.76 -3.14 2.02
N PRO A 144 -0.27 -2.85 1.19
CA PRO A 144 -0.09 -2.18 -0.09
C PRO A 144 -0.26 -0.66 0.05
N ASP A 145 0.81 0.11 -0.05
CA ASP A 145 0.75 1.59 -0.04
C ASP A 145 -0.04 2.18 1.15
N VAL A 146 0.19 1.66 2.36
CA VAL A 146 -0.55 2.07 3.56
C VAL A 146 0.35 2.52 4.71
N VAL A 147 1.53 1.92 4.88
CA VAL A 147 2.38 2.14 6.08
C VAL A 147 2.83 3.59 6.21
N HIS A 148 3.00 4.29 5.09
CA HIS A 148 3.39 5.69 5.07
C HIS A 148 2.32 6.68 5.57
N HIS A 149 1.08 6.19 5.75
CA HIS A 149 -0.04 6.91 6.37
C HIS A 149 -0.22 6.60 7.86
N LEU A 150 0.51 5.63 8.43
CA LEU A 150 0.24 5.08 9.77
C LEU A 150 1.17 5.64 10.85
N ASP A 151 0.73 5.53 12.11
CA ASP A 151 1.67 5.41 13.23
C ASP A 151 2.31 4.03 13.15
N ILE A 152 3.52 3.99 12.61
CA ILE A 152 4.22 2.73 12.30
C ILE A 152 4.38 1.88 13.56
N SER A 153 4.69 2.50 14.71
CA SER A 153 4.89 1.77 15.96
C SER A 153 3.60 1.13 16.45
N ALA A 154 2.50 1.86 16.41
CA ALA A 154 1.19 1.36 16.83
C ALA A 154 0.68 0.28 15.86
N ALA A 155 0.72 0.57 14.55
CA ALA A 155 0.26 -0.37 13.53
C ALA A 155 1.10 -1.67 13.52
N MET A 156 2.42 -1.59 13.68
CA MET A 156 3.25 -2.80 13.70
C MET A 156 3.07 -3.63 14.97
N ARG A 157 2.67 -3.03 16.11
CA ARG A 157 2.24 -3.80 17.28
C ARG A 157 0.98 -4.62 16.98
N GLU A 158 -0.02 -4.00 16.35
CA GLU A 158 -1.25 -4.68 15.95
C GLU A 158 -1.00 -5.76 14.89
N VAL A 159 -0.23 -5.44 13.84
CA VAL A 159 0.19 -6.41 12.82
C VAL A 159 0.88 -7.62 13.47
N ARG A 160 1.80 -7.38 14.43
CA ARG A 160 2.46 -8.46 15.17
C ARG A 160 1.47 -9.26 16.01
N ARG A 161 0.52 -8.60 16.68
CA ARG A 161 -0.49 -9.25 17.52
C ARG A 161 -1.36 -10.22 16.73
N VAL A 162 -1.89 -9.77 15.60
CA VAL A 162 -2.83 -10.56 14.79
C VAL A 162 -2.15 -11.64 13.92
N LEU A 163 -0.84 -11.53 13.67
CA LEU A 163 -0.07 -12.57 12.98
C LEU A 163 0.14 -13.79 13.86
N LYS A 164 0.04 -14.98 13.30
CA LYS A 164 0.48 -16.23 13.92
C LYS A 164 2.00 -16.24 14.15
N PRO A 165 2.52 -16.98 15.13
CA PRO A 165 3.96 -17.26 15.21
C PRO A 165 4.49 -17.79 13.87
N GLY A 166 5.59 -17.23 13.38
CA GLY A 166 6.14 -17.53 12.04
C GLY A 166 5.35 -16.97 10.86
N GLY A 167 4.25 -16.26 11.12
CA GLY A 167 3.45 -15.56 10.11
C GLY A 167 4.25 -14.47 9.39
N VAL A 168 3.81 -14.11 8.21
CA VAL A 168 4.56 -13.30 7.24
C VAL A 168 3.92 -11.92 7.07
N VAL A 169 4.74 -10.90 6.85
CA VAL A 169 4.32 -9.59 6.35
C VAL A 169 4.93 -9.35 4.97
N LEU A 170 4.11 -8.92 4.04
CA LEU A 170 4.52 -8.39 2.75
C LEU A 170 4.09 -6.93 2.64
N GLY A 171 5.02 -6.02 2.38
CA GLY A 171 4.73 -4.60 2.19
C GLY A 171 5.31 -4.07 0.89
N ASN A 172 4.64 -3.08 0.32
CA ASN A 172 5.04 -2.37 -0.90
C ASN A 172 4.76 -0.89 -0.71
N GLU A 173 5.80 -0.07 -0.49
CA GLU A 173 5.69 1.29 -0.01
C GLU A 173 6.53 2.30 -0.81
N PRO A 174 6.08 3.55 -0.95
CA PRO A 174 6.95 4.64 -1.36
C PRO A 174 8.14 4.77 -0.42
N TYR A 175 9.35 4.89 -0.98
CA TYR A 175 10.58 4.95 -0.19
C TYR A 175 11.46 6.12 -0.62
N THR A 176 12.25 6.64 0.32
CA THR A 176 13.34 7.58 0.03
C THR A 176 14.37 7.51 1.15
N HIS A 177 15.66 7.51 0.80
CA HIS A 177 16.69 7.59 1.84
C HIS A 177 16.70 8.98 2.49
N SER A 178 16.90 9.07 3.80
CA SER A 178 16.81 10.33 4.56
C SER A 178 17.74 11.44 4.04
N TRP A 179 18.96 11.12 3.59
CA TRP A 179 19.87 12.13 3.03
C TRP A 179 19.30 12.72 1.71
N LEU A 180 18.68 11.90 0.87
CA LEU A 180 18.04 12.35 -0.36
C LEU A 180 16.80 13.21 -0.04
N GLN A 181 16.08 12.85 1.02
CA GLN A 181 14.99 13.66 1.54
C GLN A 181 15.47 15.04 2.02
N THR A 182 16.59 15.09 2.74
CA THR A 182 17.22 16.36 3.17
C THR A 182 17.61 17.24 1.98
N ILE A 183 18.19 16.64 0.93
CA ILE A 183 18.50 17.38 -0.31
C ILE A 183 17.23 17.90 -0.97
N ARG A 184 16.19 17.05 -1.10
CA ARG A 184 14.90 17.46 -1.69
C ARG A 184 14.21 18.58 -0.92
N GLN A 185 14.35 18.60 0.41
CA GLN A 185 13.78 19.62 1.28
C GLN A 185 14.64 20.88 1.36
N SER A 186 15.86 20.87 0.80
CA SER A 186 16.70 22.06 0.78
C SER A 186 16.01 23.21 0.05
N ARG A 187 16.26 24.44 0.51
CA ARG A 187 15.66 25.66 -0.04
C ARG A 187 15.88 25.76 -1.56
N LEU A 188 17.08 25.44 -2.02
CA LEU A 188 17.43 25.48 -3.44
C LEU A 188 16.56 24.52 -4.27
N VAL A 189 16.40 23.26 -3.82
CA VAL A 189 15.58 22.29 -4.55
C VAL A 189 14.11 22.66 -4.49
N ARG A 190 13.62 23.02 -3.30
CA ARG A 190 12.19 23.30 -3.09
C ARG A 190 11.70 24.55 -3.80
N GLU A 191 12.52 25.62 -3.82
CA GLU A 191 12.12 26.91 -4.38
C GLU A 191 12.50 27.10 -5.86
N SER A 192 13.57 26.45 -6.33
CA SER A 192 14.11 26.69 -7.67
C SER A 192 13.97 25.48 -8.61
N ILE A 193 14.32 24.27 -8.16
CA ILE A 193 14.39 23.08 -9.01
C ILE A 193 13.03 22.40 -9.08
N TYR A 194 12.40 22.16 -7.92
CA TYR A 194 11.16 21.41 -7.82
C TYR A 194 9.98 22.02 -8.61
N PRO A 195 9.72 23.35 -8.57
CA PRO A 195 8.64 23.94 -9.37
C PRO A 195 8.80 23.74 -10.88
N ARG A 196 10.07 23.82 -11.37
CA ARG A 196 10.36 23.58 -12.80
C ARG A 196 10.17 22.10 -13.18
N MET A 197 10.59 21.17 -12.31
CA MET A 197 10.39 19.74 -12.49
C MET A 197 8.90 19.35 -12.43
N VAL A 198 8.16 19.89 -11.46
CA VAL A 198 6.72 19.62 -11.31
C VAL A 198 5.97 20.04 -12.57
N LYS A 199 6.22 21.23 -13.09
CA LYS A 199 5.61 21.70 -14.33
C LYS A 199 5.91 20.75 -15.52
N ARG A 200 7.13 20.20 -15.57
CA ARG A 200 7.54 19.28 -16.64
C ARG A 200 6.96 17.86 -16.47
N ILE A 201 6.84 17.37 -15.24
CA ILE A 201 6.43 15.98 -14.92
C ILE A 201 4.91 15.88 -14.84
N TYR A 202 4.25 16.85 -14.21
CA TYR A 202 2.82 16.81 -13.85
C TYR A 202 1.95 17.77 -14.69
N GLY A 203 2.57 18.60 -15.55
CA GLY A 203 1.83 19.63 -16.28
C GLY A 203 1.30 20.70 -15.33
N THR A 204 0.00 21.01 -15.40
CA THR A 204 -0.67 21.98 -14.52
C THR A 204 -1.27 21.37 -13.27
N GLU A 205 -1.39 20.05 -13.22
CA GLU A 205 -1.94 19.36 -12.05
C GLU A 205 -0.86 19.13 -11.01
N LYS A 206 -1.03 19.70 -9.82
CA LYS A 206 -0.20 19.33 -8.66
C LYS A 206 -0.61 17.94 -8.20
N PRO A 207 0.35 17.02 -7.99
CA PRO A 207 0.01 15.78 -7.29
C PRO A 207 -0.55 16.16 -5.92
N TYR A 208 -1.72 15.62 -5.60
CA TYR A 208 -2.25 15.79 -4.26
C TYR A 208 -1.40 14.94 -3.31
N ILE A 209 -0.81 15.61 -2.34
CA ILE A 209 -0.04 15.00 -1.25
C ILE A 209 -0.66 15.54 0.02
N THR A 210 -1.16 14.68 0.91
CA THR A 210 -1.62 15.11 2.23
C THR A 210 -0.48 15.73 3.02
N ALA A 211 -0.78 16.61 3.95
CA ALA A 211 0.24 17.25 4.78
C ALA A 211 1.05 16.22 5.60
N ASP A 212 0.44 15.07 5.87
CA ASP A 212 0.99 13.98 6.67
C ASP A 212 1.63 12.87 5.81
N GLU A 213 1.39 12.86 4.48
CA GLU A 213 1.96 11.87 3.57
C GLU A 213 3.46 12.05 3.43
N ARG A 214 4.20 11.07 3.90
CA ARG A 214 5.66 11.01 3.78
C ARG A 214 6.07 9.65 3.23
N LYS A 215 7.11 9.63 2.43
CA LYS A 215 7.71 8.35 2.03
C LYS A 215 8.41 7.70 3.22
N LEU A 216 8.37 6.38 3.29
CA LEU A 216 9.18 5.65 4.25
C LEU A 216 10.67 5.95 4.04
N ASP A 217 11.42 6.02 5.13
CA ASP A 217 12.87 6.08 5.09
C ASP A 217 13.50 4.84 5.77
N GLN A 218 14.82 4.83 5.92
CA GLN A 218 15.52 3.71 6.55
C GLN A 218 15.19 3.57 8.05
N ARG A 219 14.76 4.65 8.73
CA ARG A 219 14.37 4.61 10.15
C ARG A 219 13.04 3.90 10.32
N ASP A 220 12.12 4.14 9.39
CA ASP A 220 10.82 3.46 9.37
C ASP A 220 11.00 1.96 9.12
N LEU A 221 11.85 1.59 8.16
CA LEU A 221 12.19 0.19 7.93
C LEU A 221 12.88 -0.45 9.14
N GLN A 222 13.63 0.32 9.92
CA GLN A 222 14.21 -0.14 11.18
C GLN A 222 13.14 -0.34 12.26
N GLN A 223 12.15 0.55 12.36
CA GLN A 223 11.01 0.38 13.27
C GLN A 223 10.21 -0.89 12.93
N ILE A 224 9.93 -1.12 11.64
CA ILE A 224 9.30 -2.37 11.17
C ILE A 224 10.17 -3.58 11.56
N GLY A 225 11.49 -3.47 11.36
CA GLY A 225 12.45 -4.52 11.70
C GLY A 225 12.57 -4.81 13.20
N ASN A 226 12.30 -3.82 14.07
CA ASN A 226 12.28 -4.00 15.52
C ASN A 226 11.01 -4.73 16.01
N ALA A 227 9.88 -4.51 15.34
CA ALA A 227 8.63 -5.20 15.66
C ALA A 227 8.56 -6.61 15.05
N LEU A 228 9.16 -6.78 13.87
CA LEU A 228 9.12 -7.99 13.03
C LEU A 228 10.52 -8.27 12.49
N GLN A 229 10.85 -9.54 12.24
CA GLN A 229 12.11 -9.89 11.61
C GLN A 229 12.09 -9.53 10.11
N LEU A 230 12.62 -8.37 9.75
CA LEU A 230 12.73 -7.91 8.37
C LEU A 230 13.86 -8.67 7.65
N THR A 231 13.53 -9.53 6.69
CA THR A 231 14.47 -10.49 6.10
C THR A 231 14.84 -10.18 4.65
N ASP A 232 13.96 -9.49 3.89
CA ASP A 232 14.24 -9.14 2.50
C ASP A 232 13.70 -7.75 2.16
N LYS A 233 14.48 -7.01 1.36
CA LYS A 233 14.10 -5.70 0.83
C LYS A 233 14.52 -5.59 -0.63
N GLN A 234 13.61 -5.16 -1.47
CA GLN A 234 13.87 -4.91 -2.88
C GLN A 234 13.44 -3.50 -3.24
N TYR A 235 14.32 -2.75 -3.88
CA TYR A 235 14.09 -1.36 -4.24
C TYR A 235 13.71 -1.21 -5.71
N PHE A 236 12.81 -0.28 -5.98
CA PHE A 236 12.24 0.01 -7.30
C PHE A 236 12.18 1.52 -7.53
N LEU A 237 11.96 1.92 -8.77
CA LEU A 237 11.71 3.30 -9.18
C LEU A 237 12.83 4.28 -8.80
N LEU A 238 14.00 4.16 -9.47
CA LEU A 238 15.04 5.19 -9.44
C LEU A 238 14.48 6.48 -10.06
N PHE A 239 13.84 6.36 -11.22
CA PHE A 239 13.10 7.42 -11.86
C PHE A 239 11.59 7.24 -11.61
N SER A 240 10.84 8.33 -11.44
CA SER A 240 9.39 8.23 -11.30
C SER A 240 8.82 7.54 -12.55
N GLY A 241 7.75 6.74 -12.40
CA GLY A 241 7.09 6.07 -13.54
C GLY A 241 6.63 7.02 -14.65
N ARG A 242 6.59 8.34 -14.38
CA ARG A 242 6.30 9.39 -15.37
C ARG A 242 7.54 9.81 -16.17
N LEU A 243 8.74 9.55 -15.69
CA LEU A 243 10.00 9.78 -16.40
C LEU A 243 10.45 8.53 -17.16
N ALA A 244 10.11 7.34 -16.64
CA ALA A 244 10.37 6.06 -17.30
C ALA A 244 9.08 5.60 -18.02
N THR A 245 8.90 6.02 -19.26
CA THR A 245 7.67 5.78 -20.04
C THR A 245 7.67 4.45 -20.80
N SER A 246 8.82 3.77 -20.90
CA SER A 246 8.94 2.50 -21.63
C SER A 246 9.29 1.33 -20.70
N THR A 247 8.88 0.12 -21.11
CA THR A 247 9.26 -1.12 -20.43
C THR A 247 10.77 -1.31 -20.36
N PHE A 248 11.50 -0.91 -21.40
CA PHE A 248 12.97 -0.98 -21.45
C PHE A 248 13.60 -0.10 -20.34
N GLN A 249 13.13 1.15 -20.22
CA GLN A 249 13.61 2.06 -19.14
C GLN A 249 13.31 1.48 -17.76
N ALA A 250 12.13 0.90 -17.54
CA ALA A 250 11.78 0.27 -16.27
C ALA A 250 12.66 -0.95 -15.95
N ILE A 251 13.07 -1.72 -16.96
CA ILE A 251 14.01 -2.85 -16.78
C ILE A 251 15.40 -2.32 -16.40
N VAL A 252 15.90 -1.33 -17.12
CA VAL A 252 17.22 -0.71 -16.83
C VAL A 252 17.23 -0.11 -15.44
N ASP A 253 16.20 0.65 -15.08
CA ASP A 253 16.01 1.21 -13.74
C ASP A 253 16.07 0.11 -12.66
N ARG A 254 15.38 -0.99 -12.86
CA ARG A 254 15.36 -2.11 -11.93
C ARG A 254 16.72 -2.81 -11.83
N LEU A 255 17.43 -2.99 -12.94
CA LEU A 255 18.77 -3.60 -12.93
C LEU A 255 19.78 -2.76 -12.12
N ILE A 256 19.73 -1.44 -12.28
CA ILE A 256 20.57 -0.50 -11.50
C ILE A 256 20.24 -0.64 -9.99
N LEU A 257 18.96 -0.67 -9.63
CA LEU A 257 18.50 -0.76 -8.25
C LEU A 257 18.68 -2.16 -7.61
N MET A 258 19.00 -3.19 -8.40
CA MET A 258 19.43 -4.50 -7.87
C MET A 258 20.84 -4.46 -7.26
N ILE A 259 21.65 -3.46 -7.58
CA ILE A 259 22.91 -3.21 -6.87
C ILE A 259 22.52 -2.73 -5.46
N PRO A 260 22.81 -3.48 -4.38
CA PRO A 260 22.21 -3.26 -3.06
C PRO A 260 22.44 -1.84 -2.53
N PHE A 261 23.63 -1.31 -2.73
CA PHE A 261 24.00 0.04 -2.29
C PHE A 261 23.19 1.12 -3.04
N ILE A 262 23.05 0.99 -4.36
CA ILE A 262 22.33 1.95 -5.18
C ILE A 262 20.84 1.91 -4.85
N GLY A 263 20.25 0.71 -4.75
CA GLY A 263 18.86 0.55 -4.39
C GLY A 263 18.51 1.17 -3.02
N TYR A 264 19.37 0.96 -2.03
CA TYR A 264 19.20 1.53 -0.69
C TYR A 264 19.18 3.06 -0.69
N PHE A 265 20.10 3.70 -1.42
CA PHE A 265 20.22 5.17 -1.41
C PHE A 265 19.28 5.89 -2.38
N LEU A 266 18.99 5.29 -3.53
CA LEU A 266 18.28 5.97 -4.63
C LEU A 266 16.90 5.40 -4.95
N GLY A 267 16.51 4.30 -4.34
CA GLY A 267 15.19 3.71 -4.56
C GLY A 267 14.05 4.67 -4.25
N GLY A 268 13.03 4.68 -5.08
CA GLY A 268 11.81 5.48 -4.88
C GLY A 268 10.67 4.67 -4.27
N ARG A 269 10.81 3.34 -4.21
CA ARG A 269 9.84 2.40 -3.66
C ARG A 269 10.56 1.19 -3.07
N VAL A 270 10.00 0.60 -2.03
CA VAL A 270 10.51 -0.64 -1.41
C VAL A 270 9.43 -1.69 -1.33
N VAL A 271 9.75 -2.90 -1.75
CA VAL A 271 9.00 -4.12 -1.41
C VAL A 271 9.77 -4.83 -0.32
N PHE A 272 9.13 -5.10 0.81
CA PHE A 272 9.76 -5.76 1.94
C PHE A 272 9.02 -7.02 2.36
N TYR A 273 9.76 -7.94 2.96
CA TYR A 273 9.30 -9.18 3.55
C TYR A 273 9.79 -9.25 4.99
N ALA A 274 8.87 -9.48 5.91
CA ALA A 274 9.19 -9.66 7.32
C ALA A 274 8.45 -10.87 7.90
N ARG A 275 8.90 -11.35 9.07
CA ARG A 275 8.25 -12.44 9.78
C ARG A 275 8.01 -12.08 11.24
N ARG A 276 6.94 -12.59 11.82
CA ARG A 276 6.82 -12.66 13.27
C ARG A 276 7.74 -13.77 13.77
N GLY A 277 8.68 -13.44 14.64
CA GLY A 277 9.45 -14.44 15.38
C GLY A 277 8.54 -15.38 16.18
N SER A 278 9.05 -16.56 16.47
CA SER A 278 8.40 -17.54 17.34
C SER A 278 8.23 -17.02 18.76
#